data_ff23e208d8e2bd92d3e89fb65fd48e07
#
_entry.id   ff23e208d8e2bd92d3e89fb65fd48e07
#
_cell.length_a   1.000
_cell.length_b   1.000
_cell.length_c   1.000
_cell.angle_alpha   90.00
_cell.angle_beta   90.00
_cell.angle_gamma   90.00
#
_symmetry.space_group_name_H-M   'P 1'
#
loop_
_entity.id
_entity.type
_entity.pdbx_description
1 polymer ?
#
loop_
_entity_poly.entity_id
_entity_poly.type
_entity_poly.pdbx_seq_one_letter_code
_entity_poly.pdbx_strand_id
1 'polypeptide(L)'
;SAASDVYKRQMYKGFIQLAIRSGYYEKMNCSVVYKDELVSYNPITGEVEFVTDFSKCTQRAEGKSENIAGYYAWFKLLTGFRKELFMTTAEVENHARKYSTAYRYDLENNKKGSKWTTDFEAMALKTVIKMLLSKWGILSVDMQRAIQDDQKVYDEDGDGSYGDNQPDIVEAQDPFDKIEQKEEEQQIGGLDLEEVE
;
A
#
# COMPACT_ATOMS: atom_id res chain seq x y z
N SER A 1 -5.32 -18.88 11.20
CA SER A 1 -4.20 -19.78 10.89
C SER A 1 -2.91 -19.12 11.34
N ALA A 2 -2.01 -19.87 12.02
CA ALA A 2 -0.77 -19.35 12.62
C ALA A 2 0.13 -18.55 11.65
N ALA A 3 0.11 -18.85 10.36
CA ALA A 3 0.84 -18.11 9.33
C ALA A 3 0.30 -16.67 9.16
N SER A 4 -1.01 -16.47 9.22
CA SER A 4 -1.65 -15.15 9.13
C SER A 4 -1.27 -14.25 10.31
N ASP A 5 -1.12 -14.83 11.51
CA ASP A 5 -0.81 -14.06 12.72
C ASP A 5 0.66 -13.62 12.78
N VAL A 6 1.56 -14.40 12.19
CA VAL A 6 2.98 -14.03 12.05
C VAL A 6 3.15 -12.85 11.09
N TYR A 7 2.39 -12.81 9.98
CA TYR A 7 2.46 -11.70 9.02
C TYR A 7 1.87 -10.39 9.57
N LYS A 8 0.82 -10.47 10.39
CA LYS A 8 0.25 -9.30 11.07
C LYS A 8 1.23 -8.58 12.00
N ARG A 9 2.23 -9.31 12.55
CA ARG A 9 3.23 -8.76 13.49
C ARG A 9 4.49 -8.21 12.83
N GLN A 10 4.73 -8.47 11.55
CA GLN A 10 6.00 -8.14 10.89
C GLN A 10 6.00 -6.80 10.16
N MET A 11 4.92 -6.00 10.26
CA MET A 11 4.87 -4.68 9.64
C MET A 11 5.27 -4.69 8.15
N TYR A 12 6.12 -3.74 7.71
CA TYR A 12 6.57 -3.63 6.32
C TYR A 12 7.37 -4.84 5.83
N LYS A 13 8.08 -5.54 6.73
CA LYS A 13 8.86 -6.76 6.38
C LYS A 13 7.96 -7.89 5.89
N GLY A 14 6.74 -7.98 6.40
CA GLY A 14 5.75 -8.96 5.95
C GLY A 14 5.38 -8.78 4.48
N PHE A 15 5.14 -7.54 4.03
CA PHE A 15 4.87 -7.25 2.63
C PHE A 15 6.05 -7.59 1.71
N ILE A 16 7.28 -7.28 2.15
CA ILE A 16 8.49 -7.65 1.40
C ILE A 16 8.60 -9.17 1.25
N GLN A 17 8.37 -9.93 2.33
CA GLN A 17 8.46 -11.40 2.29
C GLN A 17 7.39 -12.01 1.38
N LEU A 18 6.15 -11.51 1.43
CA LEU A 18 5.08 -11.96 0.55
C LEU A 18 5.40 -11.68 -0.92
N ALA A 19 5.94 -10.49 -1.22
CA ALA A 19 6.36 -10.13 -2.56
C ALA A 19 7.48 -11.06 -3.09
N ILE A 20 8.52 -11.29 -2.31
CA ILE A 20 9.62 -12.18 -2.69
C ILE A 20 9.10 -13.62 -2.91
N ARG A 21 8.23 -14.13 -2.05
CA ARG A 21 7.65 -15.48 -2.15
C ARG A 21 6.72 -15.65 -3.35
N SER A 22 6.16 -14.57 -3.89
CA SER A 22 5.32 -14.62 -5.09
C SER A 22 6.12 -15.02 -6.36
N GLY A 23 7.45 -14.86 -6.34
CA GLY A 23 8.34 -15.20 -7.45
C GLY A 23 8.35 -14.17 -8.60
N TYR A 24 7.64 -13.07 -8.50
CA TYR A 24 7.59 -12.02 -9.55
C TYR A 24 8.63 -10.92 -9.36
N TYR A 25 9.16 -10.75 -8.15
CA TYR A 25 10.06 -9.66 -7.79
C TYR A 25 11.51 -10.12 -7.81
N GLU A 26 12.35 -9.45 -8.60
CA GLU A 26 13.81 -9.67 -8.63
C GLU A 26 14.46 -9.04 -7.39
N LYS A 27 14.09 -7.79 -7.09
CA LYS A 27 14.61 -7.01 -5.97
C LYS A 27 13.56 -6.05 -5.46
N MET A 28 13.61 -5.78 -4.16
CA MET A 28 12.85 -4.70 -3.55
C MET A 28 13.49 -4.25 -2.24
N ASN A 29 13.23 -2.99 -1.87
CA ASN A 29 13.65 -2.45 -0.60
C ASN A 29 12.70 -1.34 -0.14
N CYS A 30 12.71 -1.08 1.16
CA CYS A 30 12.03 0.04 1.78
C CYS A 30 12.95 0.61 2.86
N SER A 31 13.17 1.92 2.86
CA SER A 31 14.12 2.59 3.74
C SER A 31 13.69 4.01 4.10
N VAL A 32 14.14 4.44 5.27
CA VAL A 32 14.14 5.85 5.65
C VAL A 32 15.17 6.60 4.81
N VAL A 33 14.87 7.82 4.41
CA VAL A 33 15.78 8.73 3.68
C VAL A 33 16.06 9.94 4.55
N TYR A 34 17.34 10.24 4.75
CA TYR A 34 17.78 11.41 5.51
C TYR A 34 18.02 12.61 4.58
N LYS A 35 17.98 13.81 5.15
CA LYS A 35 18.07 15.06 4.38
C LYS A 35 19.38 15.20 3.63
N ASP A 36 20.48 14.68 4.20
CA ASP A 36 21.81 14.70 3.57
C ASP A 36 21.99 13.62 2.49
N GLU A 37 21.05 12.71 2.34
CA GLU A 37 21.04 11.66 1.30
C GLU A 37 20.22 12.06 0.08
N LEU A 38 19.26 12.98 0.23
CA LEU A 38 18.31 13.40 -0.81
C LEU A 38 18.86 14.62 -1.56
N VAL A 39 19.01 14.52 -2.88
CA VAL A 39 19.37 15.65 -3.74
C VAL A 39 18.12 16.37 -4.22
N SER A 40 17.18 15.65 -4.82
CA SER A 40 15.94 16.22 -5.33
C SER A 40 14.78 15.23 -5.31
N TYR A 41 13.58 15.77 -5.27
CA TYR A 41 12.33 15.03 -5.42
C TYR A 41 11.34 15.83 -6.24
N ASN A 42 10.81 15.23 -7.30
CA ASN A 42 9.78 15.82 -8.13
C ASN A 42 8.44 15.08 -7.86
N PRO A 43 7.49 15.67 -7.13
CA PRO A 43 6.24 15.01 -6.79
C PRO A 43 5.32 14.76 -8.01
N ILE A 44 5.54 15.46 -9.14
CA ILE A 44 4.73 15.30 -10.35
C ILE A 44 5.18 14.06 -11.14
N THR A 45 6.49 13.90 -11.35
CA THR A 45 7.04 12.75 -12.09
C THR A 45 7.26 11.55 -11.16
N GLY A 46 7.41 11.79 -9.85
CA GLY A 46 7.79 10.80 -8.85
C GLY A 46 9.27 10.44 -8.90
N GLU A 47 10.08 11.21 -9.61
CA GLU A 47 11.53 11.00 -9.69
C GLU A 47 12.21 11.47 -8.41
N VAL A 48 13.12 10.63 -7.94
CA VAL A 48 13.92 10.88 -6.72
C VAL A 48 15.38 10.73 -7.07
N GLU A 49 16.18 11.73 -6.70
CA GLU A 49 17.62 11.72 -6.89
C GLU A 49 18.34 11.71 -5.54
N PHE A 50 19.23 10.76 -5.38
CA PHE A 50 20.05 10.61 -4.18
C PHE A 50 21.49 11.01 -4.45
N VAL A 51 22.21 11.36 -3.38
CA VAL A 51 23.66 11.61 -3.46
C VAL A 51 24.38 10.37 -3.98
N THR A 52 25.44 10.57 -4.74
CA THR A 52 26.28 9.48 -5.26
C THR A 52 27.33 9.01 -4.28
N ASP A 53 27.75 9.88 -3.36
CA ASP A 53 28.77 9.61 -2.35
C ASP A 53 28.17 9.66 -0.94
N PHE A 54 27.68 8.52 -0.48
CA PHE A 54 27.12 8.36 0.86
C PHE A 54 28.15 8.45 2.00
N SER A 55 29.45 8.47 1.70
CA SER A 55 30.48 8.56 2.74
C SER A 55 30.46 9.89 3.50
N LYS A 56 29.84 10.90 2.87
CA LYS A 56 29.68 12.24 3.47
C LYS A 56 28.38 12.40 4.26
N CYS A 57 27.47 11.42 4.18
CA CYS A 57 26.20 11.45 4.90
C CYS A 57 26.39 10.94 6.32
N THR A 58 26.11 11.77 7.31
CA THR A 58 26.28 11.45 8.73
C THR A 58 24.96 11.28 9.47
N GLN A 59 23.88 11.84 8.97
CA GLN A 59 22.58 11.89 9.65
C GLN A 59 21.98 10.52 9.90
N ARG A 60 22.24 9.56 9.01
CA ARG A 60 21.82 8.16 9.21
C ARG A 60 22.49 7.53 10.44
N ALA A 61 23.76 7.80 10.67
CA ALA A 61 24.48 7.31 11.84
C ALA A 61 24.02 8.00 13.14
N GLU A 62 23.57 9.25 13.05
CA GLU A 62 23.00 9.98 14.18
C GLU A 62 21.62 9.45 14.59
N GLY A 63 20.84 8.92 13.64
CA GLY A 63 19.54 8.30 13.88
C GLY A 63 18.47 9.27 14.42
N LYS A 64 18.62 10.58 14.17
CA LYS A 64 17.66 11.58 14.64
C LYS A 64 16.47 11.68 13.69
N SER A 65 15.26 11.55 14.22
CA SER A 65 14.01 11.62 13.43
C SER A 65 13.79 12.98 12.77
N GLU A 66 14.29 14.08 13.35
CA GLU A 66 14.24 15.43 12.78
C GLU A 66 15.03 15.59 11.48
N ASN A 67 15.99 14.70 11.24
CA ASN A 67 16.81 14.67 10.04
C ASN A 67 16.21 13.80 8.92
N ILE A 68 15.08 13.15 9.15
CA ILE A 68 14.40 12.34 8.14
C ILE A 68 13.73 13.26 7.12
N ALA A 69 14.09 13.10 5.83
CA ALA A 69 13.43 13.75 4.71
C ALA A 69 12.13 13.05 4.35
N GLY A 70 12.13 11.73 4.40
CA GLY A 70 10.98 10.92 4.06
C GLY A 70 11.27 9.43 4.03
N TYR A 71 10.39 8.71 3.35
CA TYR A 71 10.36 7.26 3.28
C TYR A 71 10.30 6.84 1.82
N TYR A 72 11.14 5.89 1.45
CA TYR A 72 11.33 5.44 0.09
C TYR A 72 11.15 3.94 -0.01
N ALA A 73 10.41 3.51 -1.02
CA ALA A 73 10.27 2.11 -1.38
C ALA A 73 10.46 1.95 -2.88
N TRP A 74 11.02 0.84 -3.30
CA TRP A 74 11.17 0.48 -4.69
C TRP A 74 11.16 -1.02 -4.90
N PHE A 75 10.79 -1.43 -6.10
CA PHE A 75 10.94 -2.81 -6.55
C PHE A 75 11.37 -2.87 -8.01
N LYS A 76 11.91 -4.03 -8.37
CA LYS A 76 12.19 -4.44 -9.75
C LYS A 76 11.60 -5.84 -9.96
N LEU A 77 10.79 -6.00 -10.99
CA LEU A 77 10.23 -7.28 -11.39
C LEU A 77 11.23 -8.06 -12.24
N LEU A 78 11.03 -9.39 -12.35
CA LEU A 78 11.80 -10.25 -13.23
C LEU A 78 11.67 -9.84 -14.72
N THR A 79 10.57 -9.18 -15.10
CA THR A 79 10.37 -8.60 -16.44
C THR A 79 11.26 -7.38 -16.74
N GLY A 80 11.99 -6.87 -15.73
CA GLY A 80 12.77 -5.65 -15.81
C GLY A 80 12.01 -4.38 -15.41
N PHE A 81 10.69 -4.43 -15.26
CA PHE A 81 9.92 -3.27 -14.80
C PHE A 81 10.36 -2.85 -13.40
N ARG A 82 10.67 -1.56 -13.25
CA ARG A 82 11.04 -0.93 -11.97
C ARG A 82 10.08 0.20 -11.64
N LYS A 83 9.67 0.26 -10.39
CA LYS A 83 8.90 1.37 -9.86
C LYS A 83 9.40 1.73 -8.46
N GLU A 84 9.28 3.01 -8.15
CA GLU A 84 9.67 3.58 -6.87
C GLU A 84 8.61 4.57 -6.39
N LEU A 85 8.55 4.75 -5.08
CA LEU A 85 7.70 5.70 -4.40
C LEU A 85 8.47 6.34 -3.26
N PHE A 86 8.51 7.66 -3.26
CA PHE A 86 8.99 8.46 -2.14
C PHE A 86 7.83 9.26 -1.56
N MET A 87 7.75 9.33 -0.25
CA MET A 87 6.85 10.21 0.46
C MET A 87 7.64 10.98 1.50
N THR A 88 7.49 12.29 1.52
CA THR A 88 8.06 13.14 2.56
C THR A 88 7.45 12.79 3.92
N THR A 89 8.16 13.11 5.00
CA THR A 89 7.62 12.92 6.36
C THR A 89 6.28 13.61 6.55
N ALA A 90 6.10 14.81 5.99
CA ALA A 90 4.86 15.56 6.05
C ALA A 90 3.70 14.87 5.30
N GLU A 91 3.96 14.30 4.12
CA GLU A 91 2.95 13.54 3.35
C GLU A 91 2.51 12.28 4.10
N VAL A 92 3.46 11.55 4.71
CA VAL A 92 3.16 10.37 5.53
C VAL A 92 2.35 10.76 6.78
N GLU A 93 2.70 11.84 7.45
CA GLU A 93 1.95 12.33 8.61
C GLU A 93 0.52 12.74 8.23
N ASN A 94 0.35 13.46 7.11
CA ASN A 94 -0.98 13.81 6.59
C ASN A 94 -1.78 12.56 6.23
N HIS A 95 -1.16 11.54 5.64
CA HIS A 95 -1.80 10.25 5.39
C HIS A 95 -2.26 9.59 6.70
N ALA A 96 -1.39 9.55 7.71
CA ALA A 96 -1.74 9.00 9.02
C ALA A 96 -2.91 9.74 9.68
N ARG A 97 -2.91 11.09 9.65
CA ARG A 97 -4.00 11.92 10.16
C ARG A 97 -5.32 11.66 9.42
N LYS A 98 -5.26 11.45 8.10
CA LYS A 98 -6.45 11.20 7.29
C LYS A 98 -7.06 9.82 7.54
N TYR A 99 -6.24 8.79 7.63
CA TYR A 99 -6.71 7.40 7.58
C TYR A 99 -6.63 6.63 8.91
N SER A 100 -5.98 7.17 9.95
CA SER A 100 -5.90 6.53 11.26
C SER A 100 -6.70 7.28 12.31
N THR A 101 -7.84 6.72 12.69
CA THR A 101 -8.67 7.25 13.78
C THR A 101 -7.92 7.23 15.11
N ALA A 102 -7.18 6.15 15.40
CA ALA A 102 -6.38 6.04 16.61
C ALA A 102 -5.27 7.11 16.68
N TYR A 103 -4.64 7.44 15.55
CA TYR A 103 -3.63 8.52 15.52
C TYR A 103 -4.26 9.89 15.75
N ARG A 104 -5.41 10.18 15.13
CA ARG A 104 -6.15 11.44 15.39
C ARG A 104 -6.53 11.56 16.85
N TYR A 105 -7.09 10.50 17.44
CA TYR A 105 -7.47 10.48 18.85
C TYR A 105 -6.27 10.75 19.78
N ASP A 106 -5.10 10.16 19.48
CA ASP A 106 -3.88 10.39 20.24
C ASP A 106 -3.44 11.86 20.17
N LEU A 107 -3.49 12.47 18.97
CA LEU A 107 -3.12 13.88 18.78
C LEU A 107 -4.07 14.84 19.53
N GLU A 108 -5.39 14.60 19.44
CA GLU A 108 -6.41 15.42 20.07
C GLU A 108 -6.37 15.32 21.59
N ASN A 109 -6.04 14.17 22.15
CA ASN A 109 -6.06 13.90 23.59
C ASN A 109 -4.67 13.84 24.21
N ASN A 110 -3.61 14.17 23.47
CA ASN A 110 -2.21 14.09 23.91
C ASN A 110 -1.85 12.72 24.49
N LYS A 111 -2.32 11.66 23.83
CA LYS A 111 -2.07 10.25 24.20
C LYS A 111 -1.04 9.60 23.28
N LYS A 112 -0.55 8.43 23.68
CA LYS A 112 0.42 7.62 22.92
C LYS A 112 -0.02 6.17 22.89
N GLY A 113 -1.23 5.90 22.41
CA GLY A 113 -1.80 4.55 22.36
C GLY A 113 -1.65 3.89 20.99
N SER A 114 -1.62 4.67 19.92
CA SER A 114 -1.52 4.15 18.55
C SER A 114 -0.09 3.78 18.18
N LYS A 115 0.04 2.87 17.21
CA LYS A 115 1.35 2.54 16.61
C LYS A 115 1.98 3.72 15.87
N TRP A 116 1.17 4.63 15.33
CA TRP A 116 1.64 5.85 14.71
C TRP A 116 2.35 6.79 15.68
N THR A 117 1.95 6.81 16.96
CA THR A 117 2.59 7.65 17.98
C THR A 117 3.77 6.96 18.66
N THR A 118 3.76 5.61 18.72
CA THR A 118 4.80 4.83 19.41
C THR A 118 5.91 4.36 18.49
N ASP A 119 5.62 4.14 17.20
CA ASP A 119 6.56 3.61 16.20
C ASP A 119 6.23 4.19 14.81
N PHE A 120 6.40 5.51 14.68
CA PHE A 120 6.07 6.23 13.46
C PHE A 120 6.83 5.72 12.23
N GLU A 121 8.12 5.46 12.37
CA GLU A 121 8.97 5.02 11.24
C GLU A 121 8.52 3.68 10.67
N ALA A 122 8.21 2.69 11.52
CA ALA A 122 7.72 1.40 11.06
C ALA A 122 6.36 1.50 10.36
N MET A 123 5.47 2.37 10.86
CA MET A 123 4.18 2.62 10.23
C MET A 123 4.32 3.38 8.90
N ALA A 124 5.25 4.33 8.83
CA ALA A 124 5.58 5.05 7.61
C ALA A 124 6.12 4.12 6.51
N LEU A 125 7.11 3.29 6.84
CA LEU A 125 7.66 2.29 5.92
C LEU A 125 6.59 1.31 5.43
N LYS A 126 5.72 0.84 6.35
CA LYS A 126 4.58 -0.02 6.01
C LYS A 126 3.63 0.66 5.02
N THR A 127 3.32 1.92 5.25
CA THR A 127 2.42 2.69 4.38
C THR A 127 3.00 2.86 2.99
N VAL A 128 4.26 3.28 2.88
CA VAL A 128 4.90 3.52 1.59
C VAL A 128 5.03 2.25 0.77
N ILE A 129 5.47 1.13 1.37
CA ILE A 129 5.59 -0.15 0.66
C ILE A 129 4.23 -0.70 0.24
N LYS A 130 3.21 -0.59 1.10
CA LYS A 130 1.83 -1.00 0.78
C LYS A 130 1.26 -0.19 -0.39
N MET A 131 1.41 1.13 -0.38
CA MET A 131 0.97 2.00 -1.47
C MET A 131 1.69 1.70 -2.78
N LEU A 132 3.00 1.45 -2.74
CA LEU A 132 3.77 1.08 -3.91
C LEU A 132 3.27 -0.24 -4.51
N LEU A 133 3.10 -1.27 -3.69
CA LEU A 133 2.67 -2.59 -4.12
C LEU A 133 1.22 -2.60 -4.62
N SER A 134 0.29 -1.97 -3.90
CA SER A 134 -1.12 -1.94 -4.29
C SER A 134 -1.36 -1.20 -5.61
N LYS A 135 -0.54 -0.21 -5.94
CA LYS A 135 -0.72 0.61 -7.14
C LYS A 135 0.01 0.07 -8.37
N TRP A 136 1.19 -0.53 -8.20
CA TRP A 136 2.05 -0.93 -9.33
C TRP A 136 2.59 -2.36 -9.21
N GLY A 137 2.41 -3.02 -8.08
CA GLY A 137 2.93 -4.36 -7.86
C GLY A 137 2.06 -5.44 -8.50
N ILE A 138 2.69 -6.60 -8.76
CA ILE A 138 1.95 -7.81 -9.09
C ILE A 138 1.52 -8.44 -7.76
N LEU A 139 0.21 -8.43 -7.50
CA LEU A 139 -0.36 -8.92 -6.25
C LEU A 139 -0.73 -10.40 -6.37
N SER A 140 -0.03 -11.26 -5.62
CA SER A 140 -0.50 -12.63 -5.39
C SER A 140 -1.74 -12.61 -4.49
N VAL A 141 -2.50 -13.71 -4.46
CA VAL A 141 -3.68 -13.84 -3.61
C VAL A 141 -3.36 -13.56 -2.13
N ASP A 142 -2.20 -14.04 -1.66
CA ASP A 142 -1.77 -13.80 -0.28
C ASP A 142 -1.45 -12.33 -0.01
N MET A 143 -0.86 -11.63 -0.99
CA MET A 143 -0.60 -10.18 -0.89
C MET A 143 -1.91 -9.38 -0.90
N GLN A 144 -2.86 -9.73 -1.75
CA GLN A 144 -4.18 -9.09 -1.77
C GLN A 144 -4.88 -9.24 -0.43
N ARG A 145 -4.92 -10.45 0.14
CA ARG A 145 -5.47 -10.69 1.47
C ARG A 145 -4.75 -9.87 2.55
N ALA A 146 -3.41 -9.83 2.52
CA ALA A 146 -2.65 -9.06 3.50
C ALA A 146 -2.94 -7.55 3.43
N ILE A 147 -3.11 -6.99 2.23
CA ILE A 147 -3.49 -5.59 2.03
C ILE A 147 -4.91 -5.34 2.54
N GLN A 148 -5.86 -6.22 2.22
CA GLN A 148 -7.25 -6.12 2.67
C GLN A 148 -7.36 -6.24 4.19
N ASP A 149 -6.70 -7.23 4.80
CA ASP A 149 -6.70 -7.42 6.25
C ASP A 149 -6.09 -6.23 7.00
N ASP A 150 -5.11 -5.57 6.39
CA ASP A 150 -4.51 -4.37 6.96
C ASP A 150 -5.44 -3.14 6.94
N GLN A 151 -6.43 -3.14 6.06
CA GLN A 151 -7.44 -2.08 5.96
C GLN A 151 -8.64 -2.29 6.88
N LYS A 152 -8.84 -3.50 7.41
CA LYS A 152 -9.93 -3.78 8.34
C LYS A 152 -9.65 -3.17 9.70
N VAL A 153 -10.61 -2.41 10.19
CA VAL A 153 -10.68 -2.02 11.60
C VAL A 153 -11.48 -3.10 12.31
N TYR A 154 -10.87 -3.76 13.29
CA TYR A 154 -11.54 -4.74 14.11
C TYR A 154 -12.15 -4.02 15.31
N ASP A 155 -13.45 -4.19 15.51
CA ASP A 155 -14.20 -3.76 16.69
C ASP A 155 -13.89 -4.68 17.89
N GLU A 156 -14.31 -4.29 19.08
CA GLU A 156 -14.10 -5.07 20.30
C GLU A 156 -14.70 -6.50 20.24
N ASP A 157 -15.70 -6.71 19.37
CA ASP A 157 -16.35 -8.02 19.14
C ASP A 157 -15.62 -8.88 18.08
N GLY A 158 -14.52 -8.41 17.50
CA GLY A 158 -13.72 -9.15 16.53
C GLY A 158 -14.32 -9.20 15.11
N ASP A 159 -15.39 -8.47 14.86
CA ASP A 159 -15.96 -8.29 13.53
C ASP A 159 -15.19 -7.17 12.79
N GLY A 160 -14.68 -7.49 11.61
CA GLY A 160 -13.85 -6.57 10.82
C GLY A 160 -14.72 -5.70 9.93
N SER A 161 -14.92 -4.44 10.32
CA SER A 161 -15.53 -3.45 9.43
C SER A 161 -14.45 -2.73 8.59
N TYR A 162 -14.79 -2.38 7.34
CA TYR A 162 -13.96 -1.48 6.54
C TYR A 162 -14.20 -0.05 7.05
N GLY A 163 -13.19 0.56 7.68
CA GLY A 163 -13.18 2.01 7.82
C GLY A 163 -13.29 2.67 6.44
N ASP A 164 -13.80 3.88 6.35
CA ASP A 164 -14.26 4.69 5.20
C ASP A 164 -13.45 4.66 3.86
N ASN A 165 -12.51 3.76 3.71
CA ASN A 165 -11.83 3.42 2.48
C ASN A 165 -12.34 2.07 1.98
N GLN A 166 -13.45 2.10 1.22
CA GLN A 166 -13.66 1.04 0.25
C GLN A 166 -12.41 1.00 -0.64
N PRO A 167 -11.73 -0.14 -0.77
CA PRO A 167 -10.73 -0.26 -1.80
C PRO A 167 -11.41 0.08 -3.12
N ASP A 168 -10.80 0.92 -3.94
CA ASP A 168 -11.08 0.97 -5.37
C ASP A 168 -10.65 -0.39 -5.98
N ILE A 169 -11.29 -1.45 -5.54
CA ILE A 169 -11.33 -2.71 -6.26
C ILE A 169 -12.32 -2.42 -7.39
N VAL A 170 -11.80 -1.91 -8.48
CA VAL A 170 -12.40 -2.19 -9.76
C VAL A 170 -12.32 -3.71 -9.86
N GLU A 171 -13.40 -4.43 -9.52
CA GLU A 171 -13.60 -5.77 -10.00
C GLU A 171 -13.38 -5.63 -11.50
N ALA A 172 -12.31 -6.20 -12.00
CA ALA A 172 -12.12 -6.39 -13.42
C ALA A 172 -13.24 -7.34 -13.81
N GLN A 173 -14.40 -6.77 -14.13
CA GLN A 173 -15.45 -7.50 -14.80
C GLN A 173 -14.81 -7.99 -16.10
N ASP A 174 -14.70 -9.31 -16.23
CA ASP A 174 -14.16 -9.92 -17.42
C ASP A 174 -14.93 -9.29 -18.61
N PRO A 175 -14.23 -8.69 -19.59
CA PRO A 175 -14.90 -8.10 -20.74
C PRO A 175 -15.84 -9.10 -21.45
N PHE A 176 -15.65 -10.40 -21.24
CA PHE A 176 -16.44 -11.48 -21.79
C PHE A 176 -17.79 -11.66 -21.07
N ASP A 177 -17.92 -11.37 -19.76
CA ASP A 177 -19.19 -11.46 -19.03
C ASP A 177 -20.26 -10.49 -19.57
N LYS A 178 -19.86 -9.37 -20.16
CA LYS A 178 -20.76 -8.42 -20.82
C LYS A 178 -21.25 -8.88 -22.20
N ILE A 179 -20.55 -9.82 -22.83
CA ILE A 179 -20.91 -10.35 -24.13
C ILE A 179 -21.98 -11.44 -23.95
N GLU A 180 -21.81 -12.32 -22.96
CA GLU A 180 -22.82 -13.38 -22.67
C GLU A 180 -24.17 -12.80 -22.24
N GLN A 181 -24.18 -11.74 -21.39
CA GLN A 181 -25.43 -11.09 -20.99
C GLN A 181 -26.16 -10.40 -22.16
N LYS A 182 -25.44 -9.87 -23.14
CA LYS A 182 -26.05 -9.27 -24.33
C LYS A 182 -26.60 -10.30 -25.32
N GLU A 183 -26.00 -11.47 -25.38
CA GLU A 183 -26.51 -12.56 -26.25
C GLU A 183 -27.73 -13.21 -25.63
N GLU A 184 -27.83 -13.34 -24.30
CA GLU A 184 -29.04 -13.83 -23.62
C GLU A 184 -30.22 -12.85 -23.74
N GLU A 185 -30.00 -11.53 -23.58
CA GLU A 185 -31.05 -10.52 -23.77
C GLU A 185 -31.58 -10.44 -25.21
N GLN A 186 -30.73 -10.72 -26.21
CA GLN A 186 -31.17 -10.77 -27.60
C GLN A 186 -31.94 -12.04 -27.98
N GLN A 187 -31.70 -13.17 -27.28
CA GLN A 187 -32.45 -14.40 -27.48
C GLN A 187 -33.82 -14.38 -26.81
N ILE A 188 -33.97 -13.66 -25.69
CA ILE A 188 -35.26 -13.53 -24.97
C ILE A 188 -36.18 -12.50 -25.67
N GLY A 189 -35.62 -11.45 -26.29
CA GLY A 189 -36.38 -10.42 -27.01
C GLY A 189 -36.91 -10.84 -28.40
N GLY A 190 -36.55 -12.02 -28.91
CA GLY A 190 -36.94 -12.54 -30.22
C GLY A 190 -38.11 -13.52 -30.22
N LEU A 191 -38.72 -13.82 -29.08
CA LEU A 191 -39.74 -14.89 -28.97
C LEU A 191 -41.19 -14.44 -28.79
N ASP A 192 -41.48 -13.14 -28.83
CA ASP A 192 -42.84 -12.62 -28.63
C ASP A 192 -43.40 -11.87 -29.85
N LEU A 193 -43.49 -12.48 -31.02
CA LEU A 193 -44.34 -11.97 -32.12
C LEU A 193 -44.62 -13.05 -33.16
N GLU A 194 -45.36 -14.14 -32.83
CA GLU A 194 -46.13 -14.93 -33.79
C GLU A 194 -47.10 -15.85 -33.02
N GLU A 195 -48.27 -15.32 -32.70
CA GLU A 195 -49.54 -16.05 -32.60
C GLU A 195 -50.69 -15.07 -32.34
N VAL A 196 -51.21 -14.47 -33.41
CA VAL A 196 -52.64 -14.08 -33.55
C VAL A 196 -52.99 -14.09 -35.02
N GLU A 197 -53.52 -15.22 -35.46
CA GLU A 197 -54.71 -15.32 -36.34
C GLU A 197 -55.23 -16.75 -36.31
#